data_604b76b0cfd75cfde08d68b62e3c12aa
#
_entry.id   604b76b0cfd75cfde08d68b62e3c12aa
#
_cell.length_a   1.000
_cell.length_b   1.000
_cell.length_c   1.000
_cell.angle_alpha   90.00
_cell.angle_beta   90.00
_cell.angle_gamma   90.00
#
_symmetry.space_group_name_H-M   'P 1'
#
loop_
_entity.id
_entity.type
_entity.pdbx_description
1 polymer ?
#
loop_
_entity_poly.entity_id
_entity_poly.type
_entity_poly.pdbx_seq_one_letter_code
_entity_poly.pdbx_strand_id
1 'polypeptide(L)'
;MTIFDVPTQTLPAEGEVGLVDIGSLTTESGAVIDDVCIAVQRWGKLSPARDNVVVVLHALTGDSHITGPAGPGHPTPGWWDGVAGQGAPIDTNRWCAVATNVLGGCRGSSGPSSLARDGKPWGSRFPLISVRDQVEADVAALAALGITEVAAVVGGSMGGARALEWIVGYPDQVRSGLLLAVGARATADQIGTQTTQIAAIKADPNWQGGDYHDTRRTPDAGLKIARRFAHLTYRGEVELDTRFANDSQDDEDPATGGRYAVQSYLENQGDKLLARFDAGSYVILTEALNSHDVGRNRGGIDKALRGCPVPVVVGGI
;
A
#
# COMPACT_ATOMS: atom_id res chain seq x y z
N MET A 1 22.22 12.62 11.11
CA MET A 1 22.30 12.65 9.65
C MET A 1 21.38 13.76 9.18
N THR A 2 21.89 14.81 8.57
CA THR A 2 21.15 16.04 8.25
C THR A 2 20.17 15.72 7.13
N ILE A 3 18.90 15.89 7.42
CA ILE A 3 17.80 15.63 6.50
C ILE A 3 17.74 16.78 5.50
N PHE A 4 18.07 16.48 4.23
CA PHE A 4 17.56 17.03 2.99
C PHE A 4 17.72 18.53 2.68
N ASP A 5 18.68 18.82 1.81
CA ASP A 5 18.64 19.95 0.87
C ASP A 5 17.92 19.56 -0.44
N VAL A 6 16.75 18.91 -0.34
CA VAL A 6 15.88 18.70 -1.51
C VAL A 6 15.07 19.99 -1.71
N PRO A 7 15.04 20.56 -2.91
CA PRO A 7 14.24 21.75 -3.18
C PRO A 7 12.78 21.51 -2.81
N THR A 8 12.17 22.44 -2.08
CA THR A 8 10.73 22.33 -1.71
C THR A 8 9.89 22.27 -2.98
N GLN A 9 9.21 21.17 -3.19
CA GLN A 9 8.27 20.97 -4.27
C GLN A 9 6.88 21.48 -3.85
N THR A 10 5.96 21.61 -4.77
CA THR A 10 4.59 22.06 -4.49
C THR A 10 3.63 20.88 -4.43
N LEU A 11 2.66 20.94 -3.52
CA LEU A 11 1.55 19.99 -3.52
C LEU A 11 0.84 19.99 -4.89
N PRO A 12 0.44 18.82 -5.41
CA PRO A 12 -0.32 18.74 -6.65
C PRO A 12 -1.66 19.47 -6.53
N ALA A 13 -2.30 19.76 -7.65
CA ALA A 13 -3.68 20.21 -7.67
C ALA A 13 -4.60 19.16 -7.04
N GLU A 14 -5.78 19.59 -6.59
CA GLU A 14 -6.71 18.69 -5.90
C GLU A 14 -7.11 17.51 -6.79
N GLY A 15 -6.93 16.27 -6.29
CA GLY A 15 -7.22 15.04 -7.01
C GLY A 15 -6.19 14.64 -8.08
N GLU A 16 -5.22 15.50 -8.39
CA GLU A 16 -4.16 15.18 -9.37
C GLU A 16 -2.99 14.44 -8.70
N VAL A 17 -2.34 13.56 -9.46
CA VAL A 17 -1.12 12.89 -9.04
C VAL A 17 0.08 13.80 -9.28
N GLY A 18 0.79 14.13 -8.22
CA GLY A 18 2.12 14.75 -8.29
C GLY A 18 3.20 13.73 -8.00
N LEU A 19 4.34 13.85 -8.66
CA LEU A 19 5.51 13.04 -8.41
C LEU A 19 6.51 13.85 -7.60
N VAL A 20 6.89 13.35 -6.44
CA VAL A 20 7.80 14.00 -5.50
C VAL A 20 9.13 13.24 -5.52
N ASP A 21 10.18 13.92 -5.97
CA ASP A 21 11.55 13.40 -5.92
C ASP A 21 12.09 13.57 -4.49
N ILE A 22 12.56 12.46 -3.92
CA ILE A 22 13.16 12.44 -2.58
C ILE A 22 14.67 12.11 -2.60
N GLY A 23 15.26 12.06 -3.79
CA GLY A 23 16.67 11.69 -3.97
C GLY A 23 16.92 10.20 -3.74
N SER A 24 18.04 9.86 -3.11
CA SER A 24 18.38 8.45 -2.79
C SER A 24 17.90 8.07 -1.41
N LEU A 25 17.38 6.84 -1.28
CA LEU A 25 16.96 6.25 -0.02
C LEU A 25 17.86 5.07 0.34
N THR A 26 18.42 5.08 1.55
CA THR A 26 19.11 3.90 2.12
C THR A 26 18.12 3.10 2.92
N THR A 27 17.86 1.85 2.51
CA THR A 27 16.90 0.96 3.17
C THR A 27 17.42 0.43 4.51
N GLU A 28 16.54 -0.13 5.33
CA GLU A 28 16.89 -0.80 6.61
C GLU A 28 17.92 -1.94 6.41
N SER A 29 17.93 -2.57 5.23
CA SER A 29 18.91 -3.59 4.86
C SER A 29 20.28 -3.02 4.44
N GLY A 30 20.41 -1.71 4.29
CA GLY A 30 21.61 -1.02 3.80
C GLY A 30 21.71 -0.91 2.29
N ALA A 31 20.73 -1.42 1.52
CA ALA A 31 20.66 -1.18 0.08
C ALA A 31 20.31 0.28 -0.21
N VAL A 32 20.78 0.80 -1.35
CA VAL A 32 20.47 2.17 -1.80
C VAL A 32 19.57 2.10 -3.01
N ILE A 33 18.45 2.83 -2.95
CA ILE A 33 17.58 3.08 -4.09
C ILE A 33 17.84 4.52 -4.54
N ASP A 34 18.33 4.68 -5.74
CA ASP A 34 18.60 6.00 -6.32
C ASP A 34 17.36 6.58 -7.00
N ASP A 35 17.30 7.92 -7.06
CA ASP A 35 16.26 8.67 -7.76
C ASP A 35 14.85 8.23 -7.36
N VAL A 36 14.61 8.12 -6.06
CA VAL A 36 13.33 7.69 -5.52
C VAL A 36 12.30 8.78 -5.75
N CYS A 37 11.19 8.38 -6.38
CA CYS A 37 10.02 9.20 -6.61
C CYS A 37 8.82 8.63 -5.87
N ILE A 38 8.04 9.49 -5.21
CA ILE A 38 6.80 9.12 -4.52
C ILE A 38 5.63 9.86 -5.16
N ALA A 39 4.65 9.11 -5.64
CA ALA A 39 3.40 9.67 -6.13
C ALA A 39 2.54 10.12 -4.96
N VAL A 40 2.04 11.34 -5.04
CA VAL A 40 1.24 11.98 -3.98
C VAL A 40 -0.01 12.57 -4.60
N GLN A 41 -1.13 12.43 -3.90
CA GLN A 41 -2.37 13.13 -4.20
C GLN A 41 -2.87 13.88 -2.95
N ARG A 42 -3.67 14.92 -3.15
CA ARG A 42 -4.27 15.65 -2.04
C ARG A 42 -5.71 16.07 -2.34
N TRP A 43 -6.51 16.20 -1.29
CA TRP A 43 -7.85 16.77 -1.30
C TRP A 43 -7.99 17.77 -0.14
N GLY A 44 -8.73 18.85 -0.38
CA GLY A 44 -8.81 19.97 0.54
C GLY A 44 -7.59 20.89 0.47
N LYS A 45 -7.59 21.96 1.25
CA LYS A 45 -6.56 23.00 1.21
C LYS A 45 -5.60 22.87 2.40
N LEU A 46 -4.31 22.95 2.11
CA LEU A 46 -3.29 23.08 3.14
C LEU A 46 -3.45 24.44 3.83
N SER A 47 -3.55 24.44 5.17
CA SER A 47 -3.61 25.68 5.97
C SER A 47 -2.30 26.47 5.84
N PRO A 48 -2.31 27.80 6.05
CA PRO A 48 -1.08 28.59 6.11
C PRO A 48 -0.10 28.10 7.19
N ALA A 49 -0.62 27.58 8.30
CA ALA A 49 0.17 27.01 9.40
C ALA A 49 0.67 25.59 9.10
N ARG A 50 0.17 24.96 8.01
CA ARG A 50 0.48 23.57 7.60
C ARG A 50 0.19 22.49 8.65
N ASP A 51 -0.77 22.73 9.53
CA ASP A 51 -1.09 21.93 10.71
C ASP A 51 -2.35 21.07 10.54
N ASN A 52 -2.97 21.11 9.35
CA ASN A 52 -4.23 20.43 9.03
C ASN A 52 -4.06 19.23 8.10
N VAL A 53 -2.88 18.64 8.04
CA VAL A 53 -2.64 17.49 7.15
C VAL A 53 -3.09 16.20 7.81
N VAL A 54 -3.90 15.41 7.09
CA VAL A 54 -4.25 14.02 7.41
C VAL A 54 -3.62 13.12 6.35
N VAL A 55 -2.66 12.30 6.75
CA VAL A 55 -2.02 11.33 5.84
C VAL A 55 -2.85 10.06 5.77
N VAL A 56 -3.27 9.69 4.57
CA VAL A 56 -4.09 8.50 4.32
C VAL A 56 -3.25 7.45 3.61
N LEU A 57 -3.06 6.32 4.28
CA LEU A 57 -2.15 5.25 3.86
C LEU A 57 -2.94 4.03 3.37
N HIS A 58 -2.80 3.70 2.10
CA HIS A 58 -3.55 2.62 1.47
C HIS A 58 -3.06 1.22 1.85
N ALA A 59 -3.94 0.23 1.71
CA ALA A 59 -3.63 -1.20 1.86
C ALA A 59 -2.76 -1.70 0.69
N LEU A 60 -2.24 -2.94 0.78
CA LEU A 60 -1.25 -3.54 -0.13
C LEU A 60 -1.54 -3.28 -1.62
N THR A 61 -2.74 -3.51 -2.07
CA THR A 61 -3.14 -3.33 -3.47
C THR A 61 -3.92 -2.04 -3.75
N GLY A 62 -3.87 -1.07 -2.84
CA GLY A 62 -4.41 0.27 -3.05
C GLY A 62 -3.44 1.18 -3.80
N ASP A 63 -3.80 2.45 -3.87
CA ASP A 63 -2.99 3.52 -4.42
C ASP A 63 -3.34 4.85 -3.73
N SER A 64 -2.77 5.96 -4.19
CA SER A 64 -3.02 7.29 -3.62
C SER A 64 -4.43 7.85 -3.92
N HIS A 65 -5.22 7.21 -4.80
CA HIS A 65 -6.55 7.69 -5.18
C HIS A 65 -7.61 7.32 -4.12
N ILE A 66 -7.74 8.12 -3.06
CA ILE A 66 -8.61 7.82 -1.93
C ILE A 66 -10.09 8.16 -2.18
N THR A 67 -10.39 9.17 -3.00
CA THR A 67 -11.76 9.60 -3.31
C THR A 67 -11.85 10.22 -4.70
N GLY A 68 -13.03 10.22 -5.28
CA GLY A 68 -13.32 10.73 -6.60
C GLY A 68 -13.61 9.63 -7.62
N PRO A 69 -14.13 10.00 -8.80
CA PRO A 69 -14.51 9.04 -9.85
C PRO A 69 -13.30 8.38 -10.51
N ALA A 70 -13.52 7.24 -11.16
CA ALA A 70 -12.56 6.70 -12.12
C ALA A 70 -12.34 7.67 -13.28
N GLY A 71 -11.11 7.74 -13.80
CA GLY A 71 -10.75 8.67 -14.88
C GLY A 71 -9.32 8.42 -15.38
N PRO A 72 -8.78 9.33 -16.21
CA PRO A 72 -7.42 9.24 -16.68
C PRO A 72 -6.42 9.11 -15.53
N GLY A 73 -5.58 8.08 -15.55
CA GLY A 73 -4.65 7.76 -14.45
C GLY A 73 -5.26 6.99 -13.27
N HIS A 74 -6.59 6.93 -13.17
CA HIS A 74 -7.33 6.27 -12.09
C HIS A 74 -8.33 5.27 -12.66
N PRO A 75 -7.96 3.99 -12.87
CA PRO A 75 -8.84 3.00 -13.51
C PRO A 75 -10.05 2.60 -12.65
N THR A 76 -10.04 2.97 -11.36
CA THR A 76 -11.12 2.69 -10.42
C THR A 76 -11.50 3.96 -9.65
N PRO A 77 -12.74 4.08 -9.13
CA PRO A 77 -13.08 5.11 -8.16
C PRO A 77 -12.18 5.03 -6.92
N GLY A 78 -12.10 6.14 -6.20
CA GLY A 78 -11.37 6.21 -4.92
C GLY A 78 -11.82 5.13 -3.95
N TRP A 79 -10.84 4.46 -3.33
CA TRP A 79 -11.12 3.28 -2.48
C TRP A 79 -11.71 3.65 -1.10
N TRP A 80 -11.67 4.92 -0.72
CA TRP A 80 -12.33 5.46 0.47
C TRP A 80 -13.34 6.56 0.14
N ASP A 81 -13.97 6.44 -0.99
CA ASP A 81 -15.08 7.32 -1.36
C ASP A 81 -16.16 7.29 -0.27
N GLY A 82 -16.64 8.48 0.15
CA GLY A 82 -17.55 8.61 1.30
C GLY A 82 -16.87 8.70 2.68
N VAL A 83 -15.57 8.34 2.83
CA VAL A 83 -14.80 8.53 4.06
C VAL A 83 -13.97 9.82 3.99
N ALA A 84 -13.39 10.14 2.83
CA ALA A 84 -12.69 11.38 2.58
C ALA A 84 -13.47 12.23 1.56
N GLY A 85 -13.69 13.49 1.86
CA GLY A 85 -14.45 14.41 1.01
C GLY A 85 -15.10 15.53 1.79
N GLN A 86 -15.82 16.43 1.11
CA GLN A 86 -16.54 17.51 1.76
C GLN A 86 -17.68 16.97 2.64
N GLY A 87 -17.64 17.31 3.94
CA GLY A 87 -18.61 16.82 4.92
C GLY A 87 -18.49 15.34 5.30
N ALA A 88 -17.50 14.61 4.75
CA ALA A 88 -17.18 13.24 5.11
C ALA A 88 -16.42 13.18 6.47
N PRO A 89 -16.19 11.99 7.06
CA PRO A 89 -15.40 11.85 8.29
C PRO A 89 -14.03 12.53 8.22
N ILE A 90 -13.32 12.41 7.09
CA ILE A 90 -12.14 13.23 6.76
C ILE A 90 -12.65 14.41 5.92
N ASP A 91 -13.21 15.43 6.58
CA ASP A 91 -13.84 16.58 5.92
C ASP A 91 -12.78 17.48 5.26
N THR A 92 -12.75 17.46 3.93
CA THR A 92 -11.81 18.25 3.13
C THR A 92 -12.09 19.76 3.13
N ASN A 93 -13.19 20.24 3.72
CA ASN A 93 -13.36 21.65 4.04
C ASN A 93 -12.47 22.10 5.21
N ARG A 94 -12.06 21.16 6.07
CA ARG A 94 -11.24 21.39 7.26
C ARG A 94 -9.83 20.84 7.11
N TRP A 95 -9.70 19.65 6.56
CA TRP A 95 -8.46 18.90 6.48
C TRP A 95 -7.88 18.91 5.08
N CYS A 96 -6.56 18.93 4.99
CA CYS A 96 -5.83 18.59 3.80
C CYS A 96 -5.50 17.09 3.86
N ALA A 97 -6.33 16.26 3.23
CA ALA A 97 -6.06 14.84 3.12
C ALA A 97 -4.96 14.62 2.07
N VAL A 98 -3.85 14.02 2.47
CA VAL A 98 -2.71 13.69 1.60
C VAL A 98 -2.53 12.18 1.58
N ALA A 99 -2.47 11.61 0.38
CA ALA A 99 -2.23 10.18 0.19
C ALA A 99 -0.98 9.96 -0.65
N THR A 100 -0.08 9.13 -0.15
CA THR A 100 1.10 8.68 -0.88
C THR A 100 0.83 7.31 -1.50
N ASN A 101 1.24 7.10 -2.75
CA ASN A 101 1.41 5.74 -3.24
C ASN A 101 2.69 5.16 -2.65
N VAL A 102 2.61 3.96 -2.06
CA VAL A 102 3.70 3.36 -1.29
C VAL A 102 4.95 3.13 -2.14
N LEU A 103 6.13 3.30 -1.56
CA LEU A 103 7.40 2.83 -2.12
C LEU A 103 7.33 1.32 -2.39
N GLY A 104 7.79 0.87 -3.54
CA GLY A 104 7.63 -0.52 -3.99
C GLY A 104 6.31 -0.78 -4.73
N GLY A 105 5.40 0.19 -4.76
CA GLY A 105 4.14 0.12 -5.51
C GLY A 105 4.31 0.34 -7.01
N CYS A 106 3.20 0.30 -7.75
CA CYS A 106 3.20 0.39 -9.22
C CYS A 106 2.33 1.55 -9.78
N ARG A 107 2.02 2.54 -8.93
CA ARG A 107 1.16 3.68 -9.31
C ARG A 107 1.88 5.01 -9.14
N GLY A 108 3.03 5.15 -9.82
CA GLY A 108 3.82 6.37 -9.88
C GLY A 108 4.97 6.45 -8.90
N SER A 109 4.95 5.76 -7.77
CA SER A 109 6.11 5.65 -6.87
C SER A 109 7.14 4.67 -7.40
N SER A 110 8.40 4.86 -7.01
CA SER A 110 9.48 3.93 -7.33
C SER A 110 9.18 2.51 -6.82
N GLY A 111 9.37 1.54 -7.69
CA GLY A 111 9.09 0.13 -7.45
C GLY A 111 9.64 -0.75 -8.57
N PRO A 112 9.40 -2.07 -8.57
CA PRO A 112 9.93 -2.99 -9.56
C PRO A 112 9.60 -2.61 -11.01
N SER A 113 8.44 -2.04 -11.28
CA SER A 113 8.01 -1.62 -12.62
C SER A 113 8.53 -0.25 -13.04
N SER A 114 9.07 0.56 -12.13
CA SER A 114 9.63 1.88 -12.45
C SER A 114 11.01 1.76 -13.10
N LEU A 115 11.41 2.81 -13.83
CA LEU A 115 12.73 2.85 -14.49
C LEU A 115 13.82 3.19 -13.47
N ALA A 116 14.92 2.45 -13.53
CA ALA A 116 16.16 2.78 -12.85
C ALA A 116 16.97 3.81 -13.68
N ARG A 117 18.10 4.29 -13.15
CA ARG A 117 18.99 5.27 -13.83
C ARG A 117 19.47 4.85 -15.22
N ASP A 118 19.55 3.55 -15.47
CA ASP A 118 19.96 3.00 -16.76
C ASP A 118 18.82 2.98 -17.80
N GLY A 119 17.65 3.52 -17.45
CA GLY A 119 16.48 3.56 -18.31
C GLY A 119 15.75 2.23 -18.46
N LYS A 120 16.13 1.21 -17.69
CA LYS A 120 15.46 -0.10 -17.66
C LYS A 120 14.59 -0.23 -16.41
N PRO A 121 13.53 -1.05 -16.44
CA PRO A 121 12.79 -1.37 -15.24
C PRO A 121 13.70 -1.91 -14.14
N TRP A 122 13.39 -1.57 -12.90
CA TRP A 122 14.10 -2.16 -11.77
C TRP A 122 14.02 -3.68 -11.77
N GLY A 123 12.82 -4.22 -12.02
CA GLY A 123 12.60 -5.67 -12.05
C GLY A 123 13.12 -6.36 -10.80
N SER A 124 13.86 -7.44 -10.98
CA SER A 124 14.50 -8.22 -9.90
C SER A 124 15.59 -7.44 -9.13
N ARG A 125 16.06 -6.33 -9.67
CA ARG A 125 17.07 -5.45 -9.03
C ARG A 125 16.50 -4.57 -7.94
N PHE A 126 15.16 -4.40 -7.88
CA PHE A 126 14.55 -3.61 -6.82
C PHE A 126 14.82 -4.29 -5.47
N PRO A 127 15.45 -3.60 -4.51
CA PRO A 127 15.83 -4.25 -3.25
C PRO A 127 14.63 -4.62 -2.41
N LEU A 128 14.78 -5.57 -1.51
CA LEU A 128 13.82 -5.80 -0.45
C LEU A 128 13.75 -4.55 0.44
N ILE A 129 12.54 -4.13 0.70
CA ILE A 129 12.22 -3.00 1.57
C ILE A 129 11.41 -3.47 2.77
N SER A 130 11.41 -2.69 3.82
CA SER A 130 10.57 -2.89 5.00
C SER A 130 9.45 -1.86 5.05
N VAL A 131 8.49 -2.04 5.96
CA VAL A 131 7.46 -1.03 6.26
C VAL A 131 8.10 0.27 6.76
N ARG A 132 9.26 0.20 7.43
CA ARG A 132 10.02 1.40 7.84
C ARG A 132 10.55 2.18 6.66
N ASP A 133 11.13 1.50 5.66
CA ASP A 133 11.60 2.16 4.45
C ASP A 133 10.47 2.86 3.70
N GLN A 134 9.28 2.26 3.70
CA GLN A 134 8.08 2.89 3.13
C GLN A 134 7.71 4.17 3.88
N VAL A 135 7.78 4.16 5.21
CA VAL A 135 7.50 5.33 6.04
C VAL A 135 8.59 6.39 5.89
N GLU A 136 9.87 6.01 5.83
CA GLU A 136 10.97 6.93 5.53
C GLU A 136 10.72 7.68 4.21
N ALA A 137 10.29 6.96 3.17
CA ALA A 137 9.96 7.56 1.89
C ALA A 137 8.74 8.50 1.97
N ASP A 138 7.71 8.14 2.73
CA ASP A 138 6.54 9.00 2.97
C ASP A 138 6.94 10.30 3.69
N VAL A 139 7.73 10.19 4.77
CA VAL A 139 8.24 11.32 5.55
C VAL A 139 9.07 12.25 4.66
N ALA A 140 9.98 11.67 3.87
CA ALA A 140 10.82 12.44 2.95
C ALA A 140 9.98 13.16 1.89
N ALA A 141 8.95 12.50 1.32
CA ALA A 141 8.08 13.12 0.34
C ALA A 141 7.27 14.29 0.93
N LEU A 142 6.73 14.12 2.15
CA LEU A 142 6.03 15.21 2.83
C LEU A 142 6.97 16.36 3.20
N ALA A 143 8.18 16.06 3.66
CA ALA A 143 9.18 17.08 3.96
C ALA A 143 9.57 17.89 2.71
N ALA A 144 9.75 17.23 1.54
CA ALA A 144 9.99 17.89 0.27
C ALA A 144 8.85 18.83 -0.15
N LEU A 145 7.62 18.52 0.26
CA LEU A 145 6.44 19.38 0.09
C LEU A 145 6.31 20.46 1.20
N GLY A 146 7.27 20.53 2.12
CA GLY A 146 7.28 21.46 3.25
C GLY A 146 6.28 21.11 4.35
N ILE A 147 5.88 19.85 4.46
CA ILE A 147 5.00 19.31 5.53
C ILE A 147 5.88 18.51 6.48
N THR A 148 6.09 19.03 7.68
CA THR A 148 6.95 18.42 8.71
C THR A 148 6.17 17.89 9.91
N GLU A 149 4.89 18.27 10.04
CA GLU A 149 3.98 17.78 11.07
C GLU A 149 2.64 17.41 10.43
N VAL A 150 1.98 16.39 10.96
CA VAL A 150 0.66 15.96 10.50
C VAL A 150 -0.33 15.84 11.65
N ALA A 151 -1.57 16.25 11.40
CA ALA A 151 -2.64 16.17 12.37
C ALA A 151 -3.01 14.72 12.68
N ALA A 152 -2.97 13.87 11.66
CA ALA A 152 -3.22 12.43 11.82
C ALA A 152 -2.55 11.60 10.73
N VAL A 153 -2.23 10.35 11.08
CA VAL A 153 -1.96 9.28 10.14
C VAL A 153 -3.07 8.24 10.22
N VAL A 154 -3.62 7.84 9.08
CA VAL A 154 -4.78 6.96 9.01
C VAL A 154 -4.52 5.85 8.01
N GLY A 155 -4.66 4.60 8.42
CA GLY A 155 -4.42 3.48 7.52
C GLY A 155 -5.01 2.16 7.97
N GLY A 156 -5.29 1.29 7.00
CA GLY A 156 -5.75 -0.06 7.23
C GLY A 156 -4.81 -1.11 6.64
N SER A 157 -4.70 -2.28 7.28
CA SER A 157 -3.85 -3.38 6.83
C SER A 157 -2.39 -2.91 6.68
N MET A 158 -1.78 -3.03 5.50
CA MET A 158 -0.43 -2.48 5.24
C MET A 158 -0.37 -0.97 5.52
N GLY A 159 -1.43 -0.21 5.18
CA GLY A 159 -1.53 1.20 5.56
C GLY A 159 -1.56 1.41 7.07
N GLY A 160 -2.17 0.49 7.82
CA GLY A 160 -2.14 0.46 9.28
C GLY A 160 -0.74 0.18 9.85
N ALA A 161 0.02 -0.74 9.22
CA ALA A 161 1.41 -1.01 9.59
C ALA A 161 2.30 0.22 9.35
N ARG A 162 2.12 0.92 8.20
CA ARG A 162 2.79 2.20 7.92
C ARG A 162 2.39 3.26 8.93
N ALA A 163 1.10 3.40 9.25
CA ALA A 163 0.64 4.37 10.26
C ALA A 163 1.24 4.10 11.64
N LEU A 164 1.35 2.81 12.04
CA LEU A 164 1.99 2.42 13.29
C LEU A 164 3.49 2.76 13.29
N GLU A 165 4.21 2.48 12.21
CA GLU A 165 5.64 2.84 12.09
C GLU A 165 5.85 4.36 12.04
N TRP A 166 4.92 5.13 11.43
CA TRP A 166 4.91 6.59 11.51
C TRP A 166 4.85 7.10 12.96
N ILE A 167 3.90 6.57 13.73
CA ILE A 167 3.66 6.97 15.12
C ILE A 167 4.85 6.63 16.02
N VAL A 168 5.44 5.45 15.84
CA VAL A 168 6.55 4.99 16.68
C VAL A 168 7.89 5.57 16.24
N GLY A 169 8.09 5.77 14.93
CA GLY A 169 9.33 6.29 14.36
C GLY A 169 9.45 7.80 14.41
N TYR A 170 8.31 8.50 14.29
CA TYR A 170 8.23 9.97 14.19
C TYR A 170 7.19 10.58 15.13
N PRO A 171 7.24 10.25 16.44
CA PRO A 171 6.20 10.67 17.39
C PRO A 171 6.04 12.18 17.52
N ASP A 172 7.12 12.94 17.28
CA ASP A 172 7.08 14.42 17.36
C ASP A 172 6.46 15.07 16.12
N GLN A 173 6.27 14.31 15.04
CA GLN A 173 5.68 14.77 13.78
C GLN A 173 4.20 14.39 13.61
N VAL A 174 3.66 13.53 14.48
CA VAL A 174 2.31 12.98 14.36
C VAL A 174 1.49 13.32 15.61
N ARG A 175 0.36 14.00 15.44
CA ARG A 175 -0.50 14.38 16.57
C ARG A 175 -1.50 13.28 16.97
N SER A 176 -1.91 12.41 16.05
CA SER A 176 -2.84 11.30 16.32
C SER A 176 -2.79 10.22 15.25
N GLY A 177 -3.34 9.05 15.54
CA GLY A 177 -3.40 7.95 14.59
C GLY A 177 -4.69 7.13 14.62
N LEU A 178 -5.12 6.65 13.44
CA LEU A 178 -6.17 5.65 13.29
C LEU A 178 -5.58 4.41 12.63
N LEU A 179 -5.51 3.32 13.39
CA LEU A 179 -4.90 2.05 13.02
C LEU A 179 -6.00 1.01 12.82
N LEU A 180 -6.22 0.56 11.60
CA LEU A 180 -7.27 -0.38 11.28
C LEU A 180 -6.69 -1.72 10.82
N ALA A 181 -7.21 -2.83 11.35
CA ALA A 181 -6.90 -4.20 10.90
C ALA A 181 -5.38 -4.45 10.80
N VAL A 182 -4.62 -4.10 11.84
CA VAL A 182 -3.17 -4.26 11.90
C VAL A 182 -2.71 -4.73 13.29
N GLY A 183 -1.69 -5.61 13.31
CA GLY A 183 -0.96 -5.99 14.50
C GLY A 183 0.39 -5.27 14.62
N ALA A 184 1.00 -5.35 15.80
CA ALA A 184 2.33 -4.79 16.04
C ALA A 184 3.46 -5.54 15.30
N ARG A 185 3.18 -6.74 14.81
CA ARG A 185 4.05 -7.56 13.96
C ARG A 185 3.23 -8.52 13.10
N ALA A 186 3.81 -9.00 12.00
CA ALA A 186 3.24 -10.07 11.21
C ALA A 186 3.15 -11.37 12.02
N THR A 187 2.02 -12.07 11.92
CA THR A 187 1.82 -13.37 12.58
C THR A 187 2.30 -14.52 11.68
N ALA A 188 2.53 -15.69 12.26
CA ALA A 188 2.91 -16.88 11.49
C ALA A 188 1.83 -17.26 10.45
N ASP A 189 0.54 -17.10 10.78
CA ASP A 189 -0.57 -17.33 9.86
C ASP A 189 -0.52 -16.35 8.67
N GLN A 190 -0.35 -15.07 8.97
CA GLN A 190 -0.21 -14.03 7.93
C GLN A 190 1.01 -14.31 7.03
N ILE A 191 2.17 -14.62 7.60
CA ILE A 191 3.38 -14.95 6.83
C ILE A 191 3.15 -16.21 5.98
N GLY A 192 2.54 -17.26 6.54
CA GLY A 192 2.24 -18.49 5.83
C GLY A 192 1.32 -18.28 4.63
N THR A 193 0.24 -17.54 4.81
CA THR A 193 -0.69 -17.20 3.72
C THR A 193 -0.04 -16.32 2.66
N GLN A 194 0.73 -15.32 3.06
CA GLN A 194 1.39 -14.39 2.14
C GLN A 194 2.54 -15.05 1.37
N THR A 195 3.35 -15.90 2.00
CA THR A 195 4.41 -16.64 1.29
C THR A 195 3.85 -17.62 0.26
N THR A 196 2.66 -18.18 0.50
CA THR A 196 1.95 -19.01 -0.49
C THR A 196 1.54 -18.19 -1.72
N GLN A 197 1.07 -16.96 -1.52
CA GLN A 197 0.74 -16.04 -2.62
C GLN A 197 1.98 -15.66 -3.44
N ILE A 198 3.09 -15.36 -2.77
CA ILE A 198 4.39 -15.10 -3.42
C ILE A 198 4.85 -16.31 -4.23
N ALA A 199 4.73 -17.51 -3.67
CA ALA A 199 5.10 -18.74 -4.35
C ALA A 199 4.27 -18.97 -5.63
N ALA A 200 2.97 -18.67 -5.60
CA ALA A 200 2.11 -18.77 -6.79
C ALA A 200 2.57 -17.82 -7.91
N ILE A 201 2.96 -16.59 -7.58
CA ILE A 201 3.48 -15.63 -8.56
C ILE A 201 4.82 -16.10 -9.12
N LYS A 202 5.75 -16.51 -8.25
CA LYS A 202 7.11 -16.95 -8.65
C LYS A 202 7.11 -18.26 -9.43
N ALA A 203 6.07 -19.09 -9.29
CA ALA A 203 5.90 -20.32 -10.04
C ALA A 203 5.34 -20.12 -11.47
N ASP A 204 4.83 -18.91 -11.77
CA ASP A 204 4.36 -18.60 -13.13
C ASP A 204 5.56 -18.61 -14.11
N PRO A 205 5.48 -19.33 -15.25
CA PRO A 205 6.56 -19.36 -16.24
C PRO A 205 6.97 -17.99 -16.78
N ASN A 206 6.05 -17.02 -16.74
CA ASN A 206 6.30 -15.66 -17.20
C ASN A 206 6.92 -14.75 -16.11
N TRP A 207 7.13 -15.24 -14.90
CA TRP A 207 7.77 -14.49 -13.83
C TRP A 207 9.23 -14.10 -14.14
N GLN A 208 9.97 -14.98 -14.83
CA GLN A 208 11.33 -14.74 -15.30
C GLN A 208 12.26 -14.18 -14.22
N GLY A 209 12.15 -14.67 -12.98
CA GLY A 209 12.96 -14.17 -11.85
C GLY A 209 12.61 -12.75 -11.38
N GLY A 210 11.57 -12.13 -11.94
CA GLY A 210 11.18 -10.74 -11.69
C GLY A 210 11.48 -9.78 -12.85
N ASP A 211 12.14 -10.25 -13.91
CA ASP A 211 12.60 -9.45 -15.06
C ASP A 211 11.69 -9.60 -16.29
N TYR A 212 10.40 -9.48 -16.10
CA TYR A 212 9.39 -9.61 -17.16
C TYR A 212 8.92 -8.27 -17.77
N HIS A 213 9.26 -7.14 -17.16
CA HIS A 213 8.69 -5.83 -17.52
C HIS A 213 9.03 -5.38 -18.95
N ASP A 214 10.20 -5.77 -19.48
CA ASP A 214 10.62 -5.48 -20.86
C ASP A 214 10.10 -6.51 -21.87
N THR A 215 9.27 -7.45 -21.42
CA THR A 215 8.71 -8.49 -22.27
C THR A 215 7.23 -8.23 -22.54
N ARG A 216 6.66 -8.96 -23.50
CA ARG A 216 5.20 -8.93 -23.74
C ARG A 216 4.43 -9.92 -22.88
N ARG A 217 5.10 -10.54 -21.90
CA ARG A 217 4.54 -11.61 -21.07
C ARG A 217 4.64 -11.23 -19.62
N THR A 218 3.53 -11.28 -18.93
CA THR A 218 3.40 -10.98 -17.50
C THR A 218 2.97 -12.22 -16.73
N PRO A 219 3.34 -12.37 -15.46
CA PRO A 219 2.99 -13.53 -14.64
C PRO A 219 1.54 -13.45 -14.14
N ASP A 220 0.61 -13.33 -15.09
CA ASP A 220 -0.81 -13.06 -14.83
C ASP A 220 -1.50 -14.22 -14.11
N ALA A 221 -1.18 -15.48 -14.51
CA ALA A 221 -1.77 -16.66 -13.89
C ALA A 221 -1.39 -16.76 -12.41
N GLY A 222 -0.11 -16.54 -12.11
CA GLY A 222 0.38 -16.53 -10.73
C GLY A 222 -0.24 -15.40 -9.89
N LEU A 223 -0.31 -14.19 -10.44
CA LEU A 223 -0.92 -13.05 -9.75
C LEU A 223 -2.43 -13.26 -9.51
N LYS A 224 -3.15 -13.85 -10.46
CA LYS A 224 -4.56 -14.23 -10.27
C LYS A 224 -4.74 -15.21 -9.12
N ILE A 225 -3.91 -16.26 -9.08
CA ILE A 225 -3.97 -17.25 -7.99
C ILE A 225 -3.69 -16.60 -6.65
N ALA A 226 -2.64 -15.77 -6.57
CA ALA A 226 -2.30 -15.03 -5.36
C ALA A 226 -3.49 -14.15 -4.88
N ARG A 227 -4.16 -13.46 -5.81
CA ARG A 227 -5.32 -12.63 -5.48
C ARG A 227 -6.53 -13.43 -5.02
N ARG A 228 -6.80 -14.56 -5.67
CA ARG A 228 -7.87 -15.47 -5.25
C ARG A 228 -7.64 -15.97 -3.83
N PHE A 229 -6.42 -16.38 -3.53
CA PHE A 229 -6.03 -16.82 -2.19
C PHE A 229 -6.19 -15.69 -1.14
N ALA A 230 -5.73 -14.48 -1.46
CA ALA A 230 -5.92 -13.32 -0.59
C ALA A 230 -7.40 -13.05 -0.28
N HIS A 231 -8.30 -13.20 -1.27
CA HIS A 231 -9.74 -13.00 -1.05
C HIS A 231 -10.38 -14.03 -0.12
N LEU A 232 -9.85 -15.26 -0.05
CA LEU A 232 -10.28 -16.25 0.92
C LEU A 232 -9.88 -15.86 2.36
N THR A 233 -8.72 -15.22 2.54
CA THR A 233 -8.26 -14.78 3.87
C THR A 233 -8.93 -13.49 4.36
N TYR A 234 -9.63 -12.75 3.50
CA TYR A 234 -10.34 -11.52 3.87
C TYR A 234 -11.77 -11.77 4.37
N ARG A 235 -12.26 -13.01 4.28
CA ARG A 235 -13.65 -13.35 4.58
C ARG A 235 -13.72 -14.53 5.53
N GLY A 236 -14.71 -14.47 6.42
CA GLY A 236 -15.01 -15.60 7.29
C GLY A 236 -15.74 -16.70 6.53
N GLU A 237 -15.60 -17.95 6.98
CA GLU A 237 -16.29 -19.14 6.46
C GLU A 237 -17.81 -18.90 6.38
N VAL A 238 -18.41 -18.38 7.46
CA VAL A 238 -19.85 -18.10 7.53
C VAL A 238 -20.29 -17.08 6.46
N GLU A 239 -19.49 -16.07 6.18
CA GLU A 239 -19.79 -15.07 5.14
C GLU A 239 -19.76 -15.71 3.74
N LEU A 240 -18.76 -16.55 3.48
CA LEU A 240 -18.66 -17.26 2.20
C LEU A 240 -19.83 -18.22 2.00
N ASP A 241 -20.17 -19.00 3.02
CA ASP A 241 -21.29 -19.93 2.97
C ASP A 241 -22.64 -19.20 2.83
N THR A 242 -22.84 -18.10 3.55
CA THR A 242 -24.08 -17.31 3.44
C THR A 242 -24.25 -16.73 2.04
N ARG A 243 -23.15 -16.37 1.37
CA ARG A 243 -23.17 -15.69 0.08
C ARG A 243 -23.20 -16.64 -1.11
N PHE A 244 -22.51 -17.75 -1.02
CA PHE A 244 -22.25 -18.62 -2.16
C PHE A 244 -22.74 -20.05 -1.95
N ALA A 245 -22.83 -20.52 -0.72
CA ALA A 245 -23.13 -21.91 -0.39
C ALA A 245 -22.39 -22.90 -1.33
N ASN A 246 -23.10 -23.89 -1.85
CA ASN A 246 -22.63 -24.82 -2.88
C ASN A 246 -23.29 -24.53 -4.24
N ASP A 247 -23.61 -23.26 -4.50
CA ASP A 247 -24.37 -22.86 -5.69
C ASP A 247 -23.50 -22.91 -6.95
N SER A 248 -24.13 -23.29 -8.05
CA SER A 248 -23.53 -23.19 -9.38
C SER A 248 -23.47 -21.74 -9.86
N GLN A 249 -22.54 -21.45 -10.79
CA GLN A 249 -22.51 -20.17 -11.47
C GLN A 249 -23.59 -20.16 -12.56
N ASP A 250 -24.63 -19.34 -12.36
CA ASP A 250 -25.76 -19.19 -13.31
C ASP A 250 -26.28 -20.56 -13.81
N ASP A 251 -26.27 -20.79 -15.14
CA ASP A 251 -26.73 -22.02 -15.78
C ASP A 251 -25.63 -23.09 -15.93
N GLU A 252 -24.46 -22.94 -15.29
CA GLU A 252 -23.39 -23.93 -15.33
C GLU A 252 -23.68 -25.10 -14.38
N ASP A 253 -23.32 -26.32 -14.78
CA ASP A 253 -23.45 -27.52 -13.93
C ASP A 253 -22.06 -27.99 -13.46
N PRO A 254 -21.72 -27.79 -12.19
CA PRO A 254 -20.44 -28.24 -11.64
C PRO A 254 -20.21 -29.76 -11.74
N ALA A 255 -21.28 -30.56 -11.76
CA ALA A 255 -21.15 -32.00 -11.91
C ALA A 255 -20.65 -32.42 -13.31
N THR A 256 -20.79 -31.55 -14.30
CA THR A 256 -20.31 -31.76 -15.67
C THR A 256 -19.14 -30.87 -16.05
N GLY A 257 -18.49 -30.21 -15.06
CA GLY A 257 -17.32 -29.36 -15.25
C GLY A 257 -17.61 -27.86 -15.33
N GLY A 258 -18.82 -27.43 -15.02
CA GLY A 258 -19.18 -26.03 -14.81
C GLY A 258 -18.59 -25.47 -13.51
N ARG A 259 -18.68 -24.15 -13.35
CA ARG A 259 -18.11 -23.46 -12.19
C ARG A 259 -19.08 -23.33 -11.03
N TYR A 260 -18.55 -23.28 -9.83
CA TYR A 260 -19.26 -22.79 -8.67
C TYR A 260 -19.30 -21.25 -8.63
N ALA A 261 -20.34 -20.68 -8.02
CA ALA A 261 -20.50 -19.23 -7.88
C ALA A 261 -19.29 -18.58 -7.15
N VAL A 262 -18.77 -19.21 -6.09
CA VAL A 262 -17.56 -18.75 -5.39
C VAL A 262 -16.31 -18.79 -6.28
N GLN A 263 -16.20 -19.77 -7.18
CA GLN A 263 -15.09 -19.84 -8.14
C GLN A 263 -15.13 -18.65 -9.08
N SER A 264 -16.28 -18.37 -9.68
CA SER A 264 -16.47 -17.23 -10.57
C SER A 264 -16.20 -15.91 -9.88
N TYR A 265 -16.63 -15.76 -8.64
CA TYR A 265 -16.30 -14.58 -7.81
C TYR A 265 -14.79 -14.39 -7.66
N LEU A 266 -14.05 -15.45 -7.28
CA LEU A 266 -12.61 -15.40 -7.07
C LEU A 266 -11.86 -15.10 -8.39
N GLU A 267 -12.29 -15.68 -9.51
CA GLU A 267 -11.74 -15.40 -10.84
C GLU A 267 -11.88 -13.93 -11.21
N ASN A 268 -13.08 -13.36 -11.04
CA ASN A 268 -13.33 -11.94 -11.28
C ASN A 268 -12.47 -11.02 -10.40
N GLN A 269 -12.20 -11.39 -9.15
CA GLN A 269 -11.29 -10.62 -8.29
C GLN A 269 -9.84 -10.68 -8.77
N GLY A 270 -9.41 -11.81 -9.31
CA GLY A 270 -8.11 -11.96 -9.97
C GLY A 270 -8.01 -11.05 -11.20
N ASP A 271 -9.00 -11.11 -12.10
CA ASP A 271 -9.02 -10.29 -13.32
C ASP A 271 -9.02 -8.79 -13.04
N LYS A 272 -9.78 -8.35 -12.05
CA LYS A 272 -9.77 -6.94 -11.59
C LYS A 272 -8.40 -6.49 -11.10
N LEU A 273 -7.62 -7.37 -10.46
CA LEU A 273 -6.28 -7.01 -10.00
C LEU A 273 -5.32 -6.87 -11.17
N LEU A 274 -5.33 -7.78 -12.13
CA LEU A 274 -4.45 -7.71 -13.32
C LEU A 274 -4.56 -6.38 -14.06
N ALA A 275 -5.75 -5.83 -14.14
CA ALA A 275 -5.99 -4.57 -14.84
C ALA A 275 -5.28 -3.35 -14.20
N ARG A 276 -4.76 -3.49 -12.96
CA ARG A 276 -4.30 -2.33 -12.21
C ARG A 276 -3.07 -2.57 -11.32
N PHE A 277 -2.53 -3.76 -11.23
CA PHE A 277 -1.45 -4.03 -10.29
C PHE A 277 -0.34 -4.88 -10.91
N ASP A 278 0.90 -4.55 -10.55
CA ASP A 278 2.10 -5.24 -11.01
C ASP A 278 2.47 -6.41 -10.07
N ALA A 279 2.88 -7.54 -10.63
CA ALA A 279 3.23 -8.73 -9.87
C ALA A 279 4.52 -8.57 -9.05
N GLY A 280 5.51 -7.85 -9.59
CA GLY A 280 6.76 -7.53 -8.87
C GLY A 280 6.48 -6.67 -7.65
N SER A 281 5.65 -5.64 -7.82
CA SER A 281 5.19 -4.81 -6.70
C SER A 281 4.39 -5.62 -5.69
N TYR A 282 3.54 -6.56 -6.14
CA TYR A 282 2.82 -7.43 -5.20
C TYR A 282 3.79 -8.24 -4.32
N VAL A 283 4.83 -8.83 -4.92
CA VAL A 283 5.85 -9.59 -4.19
C VAL A 283 6.60 -8.70 -3.21
N ILE A 284 7.14 -7.57 -3.64
CA ILE A 284 7.93 -6.66 -2.80
C ILE A 284 7.11 -6.13 -1.62
N LEU A 285 5.88 -5.69 -1.86
CA LEU A 285 5.01 -5.17 -0.80
C LEU A 285 4.58 -6.25 0.19
N THR A 286 4.36 -7.47 -0.29
CA THR A 286 4.03 -8.61 0.57
C THR A 286 5.22 -9.03 1.44
N GLU A 287 6.45 -9.05 0.89
CA GLU A 287 7.67 -9.30 1.67
C GLU A 287 7.91 -8.19 2.72
N ALA A 288 7.66 -6.92 2.37
CA ALA A 288 7.74 -5.82 3.33
C ALA A 288 6.78 -6.03 4.51
N LEU A 289 5.53 -6.45 4.22
CA LEU A 289 4.54 -6.71 5.26
C LEU A 289 4.87 -7.96 6.09
N ASN A 290 5.42 -9.03 5.47
CA ASN A 290 5.92 -10.20 6.20
C ASN A 290 7.03 -9.85 7.20
N SER A 291 7.85 -8.85 6.87
CA SER A 291 8.94 -8.38 7.72
C SER A 291 8.50 -7.41 8.82
N HIS A 292 7.20 -7.03 8.86
CA HIS A 292 6.71 -6.04 9.82
C HIS A 292 6.86 -6.51 11.26
N ASP A 293 7.59 -5.75 12.04
CA ASP A 293 7.73 -5.88 13.49
C ASP A 293 8.14 -4.51 14.07
N VAL A 294 7.19 -3.83 14.70
CA VAL A 294 7.42 -2.51 15.30
C VAL A 294 8.47 -2.53 16.39
N GLY A 295 8.65 -3.68 17.05
CA GLY A 295 9.61 -3.86 18.14
C GLY A 295 11.04 -4.16 17.68
N ARG A 296 11.26 -4.52 16.39
CA ARG A 296 12.58 -4.85 15.85
C ARG A 296 13.55 -3.68 16.02
N ASN A 297 14.71 -3.96 16.64
CA ASN A 297 15.76 -2.97 16.97
C ASN A 297 15.29 -1.83 17.92
N ARG A 298 14.12 -1.96 18.56
CA ARG A 298 13.59 -1.00 19.56
C ARG A 298 13.43 -1.62 20.96
N GLY A 299 13.99 -2.81 21.19
CA GLY A 299 13.94 -3.52 22.46
C GLY A 299 12.64 -4.27 22.71
N GLY A 300 11.93 -4.64 21.63
CA GLY A 300 10.68 -5.38 21.63
C GLY A 300 9.44 -4.48 21.54
N ILE A 301 8.30 -5.11 21.24
CA ILE A 301 7.02 -4.42 20.97
C ILE A 301 6.60 -3.57 22.17
N ASP A 302 6.64 -4.13 23.37
CA ASP A 302 6.24 -3.42 24.61
C ASP A 302 7.03 -2.13 24.81
N LYS A 303 8.35 -2.19 24.60
CA LYS A 303 9.21 -1.02 24.76
C LYS A 303 8.94 0.02 23.69
N ALA A 304 8.77 -0.41 22.42
CA ALA A 304 8.47 0.49 21.30
C ALA A 304 7.16 1.24 21.51
N LEU A 305 6.10 0.54 21.96
CA LEU A 305 4.77 1.12 22.12
C LEU A 305 4.64 1.96 23.39
N ARG A 306 5.23 1.55 24.53
CA ARG A 306 5.15 2.31 25.79
C ARG A 306 5.83 3.68 25.72
N GLY A 307 6.83 3.83 24.84
CA GLY A 307 7.53 5.10 24.64
C GLY A 307 6.82 6.08 23.72
N CYS A 308 5.72 5.66 23.09
CA CYS A 308 5.02 6.47 22.09
C CYS A 308 3.94 7.34 22.78
N PRO A 309 4.05 8.69 22.74
CA PRO A 309 3.09 9.60 23.36
C PRO A 309 1.87 9.89 22.48
N VAL A 310 1.88 9.43 21.24
CA VAL A 310 0.85 9.75 20.23
C VAL A 310 -0.47 9.04 20.56
N PRO A 311 -1.59 9.77 20.73
CA PRO A 311 -2.89 9.15 20.93
C PRO A 311 -3.35 8.39 19.68
N VAL A 312 -3.86 7.18 19.87
CA VAL A 312 -4.29 6.29 18.78
C VAL A 312 -5.70 5.74 19.01
N VAL A 313 -6.42 5.55 17.92
CA VAL A 313 -7.62 4.71 17.87
C VAL A 313 -7.27 3.46 17.08
N VAL A 314 -7.61 2.29 17.64
CA VAL A 314 -7.36 0.99 17.01
C VAL A 314 -8.69 0.33 16.69
N GLY A 315 -8.89 -0.07 15.43
CA GLY A 315 -10.02 -0.85 14.97
C GLY A 315 -9.57 -2.25 14.52
N GLY A 316 -10.15 -3.29 15.16
CA GLY A 316 -10.01 -4.68 14.72
C GLY A 316 -11.13 -5.11 13.77
N ILE A 317 -10.92 -6.20 13.06
CA ILE A 317 -11.91 -6.89 12.23
C ILE A 317 -11.94 -8.36 12.63
#